data_d6dc9c48d9e23ae5da3449b506aee825
#
_entry.id   d6dc9c48d9e23ae5da3449b506aee825
#
_cell.length_a   1.000
_cell.length_b   1.000
_cell.length_c   1.000
_cell.angle_alpha   90.00
_cell.angle_beta   90.00
_cell.angle_gamma   90.00
#
_symmetry.space_group_name_H-M   'P 1'
#
loop_
_entity.id
_entity.type
_entity.pdbx_description
1 polymer ?
#
loop_
_entity_poly.entity_id
_entity_poly.type
_entity_poly.pdbx_seq_one_letter_code
_entity_poly.pdbx_strand_id
1 'polypeptide(L)'
;MKNTSLILSIISLVAVVAFGIISLTKGNGKKADANAEGEAAETVACEGAIVYVDLDRILMEYDMANDLRSVVETKVQNIQAEVNRRGTKLEKDVKSFQEKMEKGLMTRSVAEVQGQKLQKQEQDFNVYAAQKQQEIQEEQVVMMNQLGDAIKTFLDKYNEEKQ
;
A
#
# COMPACT_ATOMS: atom_id res chain seq x y z
N MET A 1 -27.99 10.33 -23.70
CA MET A 1 -26.72 9.70 -24.14
C MET A 1 -25.44 10.33 -23.58
N LYS A 2 -25.46 11.40 -22.78
CA LYS A 2 -24.26 11.99 -22.17
C LYS A 2 -23.81 11.31 -20.85
N ASN A 3 -24.67 10.51 -20.23
CA ASN A 3 -24.41 9.93 -18.90
C ASN A 3 -23.78 8.53 -18.94
N THR A 4 -23.83 7.84 -20.07
CA THR A 4 -23.19 6.51 -20.24
C THR A 4 -21.67 6.60 -20.27
N SER A 5 -21.12 7.71 -20.76
CA SER A 5 -19.66 7.97 -20.77
C SER A 5 -19.10 8.18 -19.36
N LEU A 6 -19.85 8.86 -18.49
CA LEU A 6 -19.48 9.06 -17.08
C LEU A 6 -19.49 7.75 -16.28
N ILE A 7 -20.49 6.89 -16.52
CA ILE A 7 -20.63 5.59 -15.85
C ILE A 7 -19.49 4.64 -16.26
N LEU A 8 -19.16 4.60 -17.55
CA LEU A 8 -18.03 3.83 -18.06
C LEU A 8 -16.68 4.31 -17.47
N SER A 9 -16.53 5.62 -17.27
CA SER A 9 -15.34 6.22 -16.65
C SER A 9 -15.18 5.82 -15.19
N ILE A 10 -16.27 5.78 -14.42
CA ILE A 10 -16.27 5.40 -13.00
C ILE A 10 -15.91 3.91 -12.84
N ILE A 11 -16.50 3.04 -13.64
CA ILE A 11 -16.22 1.59 -13.62
C ILE A 11 -14.76 1.31 -14.02
N SER A 12 -14.24 2.04 -15.00
CA SER A 12 -12.86 1.94 -15.45
C SER A 12 -11.87 2.41 -14.35
N LEU A 13 -12.19 3.48 -13.62
CA LEU A 13 -11.33 4.03 -12.58
C LEU A 13 -11.24 3.10 -11.36
N VAL A 14 -12.35 2.50 -10.94
CA VAL A 14 -12.39 1.50 -9.86
C VAL A 14 -11.57 0.25 -10.25
N ALA A 15 -11.65 -0.19 -11.51
CA ALA A 15 -10.88 -1.33 -12.00
C ALA A 15 -9.37 -1.04 -12.02
N VAL A 16 -8.95 0.19 -12.38
CA VAL A 16 -7.53 0.58 -12.42
C VAL A 16 -6.92 0.65 -11.02
N VAL A 17 -7.66 1.18 -10.04
CA VAL A 17 -7.18 1.23 -8.64
C VAL A 17 -7.07 -0.18 -8.07
N ALA A 18 -8.04 -1.06 -8.31
CA ALA A 18 -7.98 -2.45 -7.86
C ALA A 18 -6.85 -3.25 -8.55
N PHE A 19 -6.59 -3.01 -9.84
CA PHE A 19 -5.54 -3.71 -10.59
C PHE A 19 -4.13 -3.18 -10.26
N GLY A 20 -3.98 -1.89 -9.98
CA GLY A 20 -2.71 -1.27 -9.60
C GLY A 20 -2.15 -1.82 -8.29
N ILE A 21 -3.02 -2.08 -7.32
CA ILE A 21 -2.63 -2.61 -6.00
C ILE A 21 -2.23 -4.10 -6.09
N ILE A 22 -2.92 -4.89 -6.93
CA ILE A 22 -2.60 -6.32 -7.13
C ILE A 22 -1.26 -6.50 -7.86
N SER A 23 -0.86 -5.55 -8.71
CA SER A 23 0.41 -5.63 -9.44
C SER A 23 1.64 -5.39 -8.56
N LEU A 24 1.50 -4.65 -7.45
CA LEU A 24 2.57 -4.39 -6.49
C LEU A 24 2.83 -5.58 -5.54
N THR A 25 1.84 -6.47 -5.34
CA THR A 25 1.97 -7.63 -4.44
C THR A 25 2.45 -8.90 -5.14
N LYS A 26 2.46 -8.93 -6.50
CA LYS A 26 2.92 -10.09 -7.27
C LYS A 26 4.35 -9.91 -7.76
N GLY A 27 5.27 -9.77 -6.81
CA GLY A 27 6.71 -9.88 -7.05
C GLY A 27 7.06 -11.28 -7.54
N ASN A 28 7.59 -11.33 -8.74
CA ASN A 28 7.95 -12.53 -9.50
C ASN A 28 9.10 -13.25 -8.81
N GLY A 29 8.79 -14.26 -8.01
CA GLY A 29 9.76 -15.16 -7.43
C GLY A 29 10.38 -16.04 -8.51
N LYS A 30 11.48 -15.64 -9.11
CA LYS A 30 12.39 -16.58 -9.77
C LYS A 30 13.21 -17.30 -8.69
N LYS A 31 12.89 -18.57 -8.50
CA LYS A 31 13.75 -19.51 -7.80
C LYS A 31 15.09 -19.58 -8.56
N ALA A 32 16.14 -19.13 -7.90
CA ALA A 32 17.51 -19.56 -8.22
C ALA A 32 17.91 -20.54 -7.13
N ASP A 33 17.98 -21.82 -7.47
CA ASP A 33 18.64 -22.84 -6.69
C ASP A 33 20.11 -22.46 -6.56
N ALA A 34 20.56 -22.18 -5.35
CA ALA A 34 21.95 -22.24 -4.98
C ALA A 34 22.03 -22.89 -3.59
N ASN A 35 22.17 -24.21 -3.61
CA ASN A 35 22.67 -24.99 -2.50
C ASN A 35 24.11 -24.51 -2.23
N ALA A 36 24.31 -23.85 -1.12
CA ALA A 36 25.59 -23.74 -0.45
C ALA A 36 25.31 -23.74 1.06
N GLU A 37 25.24 -24.94 1.62
CA GLU A 37 25.55 -25.17 3.03
C GLU A 37 27.00 -24.74 3.24
N GLY A 38 27.20 -23.51 3.70
CA GLY A 38 28.45 -23.00 4.20
C GLY A 38 28.28 -22.77 5.69
N GLU A 39 28.89 -23.62 6.52
CA GLU A 39 29.11 -23.33 7.92
C GLU A 39 29.56 -21.87 8.07
N ALA A 40 28.83 -21.12 8.89
CA ALA A 40 29.22 -19.77 9.29
C ALA A 40 30.52 -19.88 10.12
N ALA A 41 31.66 -19.89 9.44
CA ALA A 41 32.91 -19.60 10.09
C ALA A 41 32.79 -18.19 10.69
N GLU A 42 32.84 -18.06 12.00
CA GLU A 42 33.06 -16.80 12.69
C GLU A 42 34.39 -16.22 12.20
N THR A 43 34.36 -15.50 11.09
CA THR A 43 35.51 -14.70 10.67
C THR A 43 35.57 -13.49 11.59
N VAL A 44 36.39 -13.62 12.63
CA VAL A 44 36.76 -12.45 13.46
C VAL A 44 37.40 -11.42 12.54
N ALA A 45 36.73 -10.31 12.31
CA ALA A 45 37.27 -9.23 11.50
C ALA A 45 38.56 -8.70 12.17
N CYS A 46 39.66 -8.70 11.42
CA CYS A 46 40.92 -8.13 11.88
C CYS A 46 40.81 -6.59 11.89
N GLU A 47 41.58 -5.93 12.75
CA GLU A 47 41.68 -4.46 12.79
C GLU A 47 41.97 -3.89 11.39
N GLY A 48 41.11 -2.96 10.91
CA GLY A 48 41.17 -2.38 9.57
C GLY A 48 40.49 -3.21 8.47
N ALA A 49 39.79 -4.29 8.78
CA ALA A 49 39.03 -5.05 7.79
C ALA A 49 37.77 -4.29 7.34
N ILE A 50 37.52 -4.30 6.03
CA ILE A 50 36.26 -3.80 5.46
C ILE A 50 35.20 -4.92 5.58
N VAL A 51 34.13 -4.64 6.29
CA VAL A 51 32.98 -5.54 6.40
C VAL A 51 31.80 -4.99 5.62
N TYR A 52 30.90 -5.84 5.18
CA TYR A 52 29.65 -5.45 4.54
C TYR A 52 28.47 -6.03 5.31
N VAL A 53 27.34 -5.38 5.17
CA VAL A 53 26.08 -5.80 5.76
C VAL A 53 25.14 -6.22 4.63
N ASP A 54 24.64 -7.44 4.71
CA ASP A 54 23.63 -7.95 3.79
C ASP A 54 22.23 -7.44 4.23
N LEU A 55 21.75 -6.40 3.54
CA LEU A 55 20.47 -5.78 3.86
C LEU A 55 19.29 -6.73 3.56
N ASP A 56 19.38 -7.56 2.52
CA ASP A 56 18.31 -8.49 2.18
C ASP A 56 18.13 -9.52 3.28
N ARG A 57 19.25 -10.01 3.81
CA ARG A 57 19.25 -10.93 4.94
C ARG A 57 18.68 -10.30 6.21
N ILE A 58 19.05 -9.06 6.52
CA ILE A 58 18.47 -8.31 7.65
C ILE A 58 16.96 -8.15 7.49
N LEU A 59 16.48 -7.78 6.31
CA LEU A 59 15.06 -7.63 6.04
C LEU A 59 14.26 -8.93 6.22
N MET A 60 14.92 -10.09 6.09
CA MET A 60 14.29 -11.40 6.24
C MET A 60 14.39 -11.97 7.66
N GLU A 61 15.53 -11.81 8.31
CA GLU A 61 15.86 -12.51 9.55
C GLU A 61 15.79 -11.63 10.80
N TYR A 62 15.87 -10.29 10.67
CA TYR A 62 15.88 -9.39 11.81
C TYR A 62 14.47 -9.18 12.38
N ASP A 63 14.28 -9.53 13.65
CA ASP A 63 12.98 -9.47 14.33
C ASP A 63 12.32 -8.10 14.22
N MET A 64 13.06 -7.02 14.45
CA MET A 64 12.55 -5.66 14.30
C MET A 64 12.06 -5.37 12.86
N ALA A 65 12.74 -5.89 11.84
CA ALA A 65 12.30 -5.72 10.46
C ALA A 65 10.98 -6.46 10.20
N ASN A 66 10.83 -7.65 10.77
CA ASN A 66 9.60 -8.44 10.70
C ASN A 66 8.44 -7.77 11.44
N ASP A 67 8.69 -7.22 12.63
CA ASP A 67 7.69 -6.49 13.42
C ASP A 67 7.22 -5.23 12.68
N LEU A 68 8.16 -4.42 12.18
CA LEU A 68 7.83 -3.21 11.41
C LEU A 68 7.06 -3.54 10.12
N ARG A 69 7.45 -4.61 9.43
CA ARG A 69 6.72 -5.09 8.24
C ARG A 69 5.29 -5.48 8.60
N SER A 70 5.09 -6.24 9.66
CA SER A 70 3.77 -6.65 10.14
C SER A 70 2.87 -5.45 10.46
N VAL A 71 3.42 -4.41 11.08
CA VAL A 71 2.70 -3.16 11.35
C VAL A 71 2.27 -2.47 10.05
N VAL A 72 3.19 -2.33 9.07
CA VAL A 72 2.88 -1.72 7.77
C VAL A 72 1.85 -2.56 7.01
N GLU A 73 1.99 -3.89 6.96
CA GLU A 73 1.04 -4.80 6.32
C GLU A 73 -0.36 -4.67 6.91
N THR A 74 -0.46 -4.64 8.24
CA THR A 74 -1.75 -4.43 8.94
C THR A 74 -2.37 -3.08 8.55
N LYS A 75 -1.58 -2.03 8.47
CA LYS A 75 -2.04 -0.71 8.06
C LYS A 75 -2.52 -0.70 6.61
N VAL A 76 -1.77 -1.35 5.71
CA VAL A 76 -2.15 -1.51 4.28
C VAL A 76 -3.48 -2.26 4.17
N GLN A 77 -3.65 -3.37 4.89
CA GLN A 77 -4.90 -4.13 4.89
C GLN A 77 -6.09 -3.31 5.37
N ASN A 78 -5.92 -2.55 6.44
CA ASN A 78 -6.97 -1.68 6.98
C ASN A 78 -7.34 -0.56 5.98
N ILE A 79 -6.36 0.07 5.37
CA ILE A 79 -6.58 1.08 4.32
C ILE A 79 -7.32 0.48 3.14
N GLN A 80 -6.89 -0.69 2.67
CA GLN A 80 -7.52 -1.38 1.54
C GLN A 80 -8.98 -1.76 1.85
N ALA A 81 -9.25 -2.26 3.04
CA ALA A 81 -10.60 -2.59 3.47
C ALA A 81 -11.51 -1.36 3.49
N GLU A 82 -11.01 -0.23 3.99
CA GLU A 82 -11.78 1.02 4.04
C GLU A 82 -11.99 1.64 2.65
N VAL A 83 -11.00 1.62 1.78
CA VAL A 83 -11.14 2.08 0.37
C VAL A 83 -12.19 1.21 -0.33
N ASN A 84 -12.12 -0.10 -0.21
CA ASN A 84 -13.10 -1.02 -0.79
C ASN A 84 -14.51 -0.78 -0.24
N ARG A 85 -14.65 -0.57 1.07
CA ARG A 85 -15.94 -0.26 1.70
C ARG A 85 -16.56 1.03 1.16
N ARG A 86 -15.75 2.10 1.02
CA ARG A 86 -16.20 3.39 0.48
C ARG A 86 -16.55 3.27 -1.00
N GLY A 87 -15.73 2.58 -1.79
CA GLY A 87 -15.99 2.33 -3.21
C GLY A 87 -17.29 1.58 -3.44
N THR A 88 -17.50 0.47 -2.72
CA THR A 88 -18.74 -0.31 -2.77
C THR A 88 -19.98 0.51 -2.36
N LYS A 89 -19.82 1.38 -1.36
CA LYS A 89 -20.91 2.26 -0.96
C LYS A 89 -21.26 3.26 -2.07
N LEU A 90 -20.26 3.90 -2.66
CA LEU A 90 -20.45 4.85 -3.75
C LEU A 90 -21.15 4.17 -4.95
N GLU A 91 -20.67 2.97 -5.32
CA GLU A 91 -21.29 2.17 -6.38
C GLU A 91 -22.78 1.87 -6.13
N LYS A 92 -23.12 1.46 -4.89
CA LYS A 92 -24.52 1.23 -4.49
C LYS A 92 -25.35 2.50 -4.56
N ASP A 93 -24.80 3.64 -4.11
CA ASP A 93 -25.50 4.92 -4.12
C ASP A 93 -25.76 5.37 -5.58
N VAL A 94 -24.78 5.21 -6.47
CA VAL A 94 -24.91 5.49 -7.91
C VAL A 94 -25.97 4.58 -8.55
N LYS A 95 -25.92 3.28 -8.31
CA LYS A 95 -26.89 2.31 -8.82
C LYS A 95 -28.30 2.62 -8.35
N SER A 96 -28.48 2.91 -7.06
CA SER A 96 -29.78 3.30 -6.51
C SER A 96 -30.32 4.60 -7.13
N PHE A 97 -29.46 5.56 -7.39
CA PHE A 97 -29.84 6.79 -8.08
C PHE A 97 -30.31 6.52 -9.51
N GLN A 98 -29.59 5.69 -10.27
CA GLN A 98 -29.96 5.31 -11.64
C GLN A 98 -31.31 4.58 -11.69
N GLU A 99 -31.49 3.59 -10.81
CA GLU A 99 -32.75 2.84 -10.75
C GLU A 99 -33.95 3.75 -10.43
N LYS A 100 -33.77 4.73 -9.53
CA LYS A 100 -34.83 5.70 -9.19
C LYS A 100 -35.14 6.64 -10.37
N MET A 101 -34.11 7.05 -11.11
CA MET A 101 -34.27 7.87 -12.31
C MET A 101 -35.03 7.13 -13.42
N GLU A 102 -34.63 5.88 -13.71
CA GLU A 102 -35.27 5.02 -14.72
C GLU A 102 -36.73 4.73 -14.42
N LYS A 103 -37.05 4.52 -13.13
CA LYS A 103 -38.43 4.25 -12.67
C LYS A 103 -39.26 5.52 -12.52
N GLY A 104 -38.71 6.70 -12.80
CA GLY A 104 -39.44 7.96 -12.63
C GLY A 104 -39.79 8.31 -11.17
N LEU A 105 -39.09 7.73 -10.21
CA LEU A 105 -39.37 7.89 -8.77
C LEU A 105 -38.77 9.17 -8.18
N MET A 106 -38.20 10.05 -9.00
CA MET A 106 -37.56 11.29 -8.56
C MET A 106 -38.04 12.47 -9.37
N THR A 107 -38.31 13.58 -8.69
CA THR A 107 -38.54 14.83 -9.38
C THR A 107 -37.23 15.39 -9.94
N ARG A 108 -37.33 16.26 -10.95
CA ARG A 108 -36.13 16.87 -11.57
C ARG A 108 -35.24 17.58 -10.55
N SER A 109 -35.81 18.31 -9.63
CA SER A 109 -35.08 19.06 -8.58
C SER A 109 -34.34 18.08 -7.63
N VAL A 110 -35.01 17.01 -7.21
CA VAL A 110 -34.38 15.98 -6.35
C VAL A 110 -33.25 15.27 -7.07
N ALA A 111 -33.45 14.95 -8.34
CA ALA A 111 -32.42 14.30 -9.17
C ALA A 111 -31.16 15.17 -9.33
N GLU A 112 -31.36 16.49 -9.53
CA GLU A 112 -30.25 17.43 -9.66
C GLU A 112 -29.43 17.52 -8.36
N VAL A 113 -30.08 17.66 -7.21
CA VAL A 113 -29.42 17.71 -5.89
C VAL A 113 -28.71 16.39 -5.58
N GLN A 114 -29.34 15.25 -5.87
CA GLN A 114 -28.69 13.95 -5.65
C GLN A 114 -27.52 13.70 -6.61
N GLY A 115 -27.62 14.14 -7.86
CA GLY A 115 -26.53 14.09 -8.81
C GLY A 115 -25.30 14.88 -8.33
N GLN A 116 -25.52 16.11 -7.88
CA GLN A 116 -24.43 16.93 -7.30
C GLN A 116 -23.80 16.28 -6.06
N LYS A 117 -24.63 15.69 -5.20
CA LYS A 117 -24.13 14.95 -4.01
C LYS A 117 -23.27 13.77 -4.40
N LEU A 118 -23.69 12.96 -5.38
CA LEU A 118 -22.92 11.82 -5.86
C LEU A 118 -21.61 12.25 -6.49
N GLN A 119 -21.60 13.32 -7.27
CA GLN A 119 -20.38 13.89 -7.84
C GLN A 119 -19.39 14.32 -6.74
N LYS A 120 -19.89 14.95 -5.68
CA LYS A 120 -19.06 15.30 -4.53
C LYS A 120 -18.52 14.06 -3.82
N GLN A 121 -19.36 13.04 -3.59
CA GLN A 121 -18.92 11.79 -2.97
C GLN A 121 -17.82 11.07 -3.80
N GLU A 122 -17.91 11.14 -5.13
CA GLU A 122 -16.88 10.61 -6.02
C GLU A 122 -15.56 11.38 -5.87
N GLN A 123 -15.62 12.70 -5.86
CA GLN A 123 -14.42 13.53 -5.63
C GLN A 123 -13.79 13.24 -4.27
N ASP A 124 -14.59 13.20 -3.21
CA ASP A 124 -14.14 12.92 -1.85
C ASP A 124 -13.50 11.52 -1.75
N PHE A 125 -14.07 10.53 -2.46
CA PHE A 125 -13.51 9.18 -2.54
C PHE A 125 -12.16 9.17 -3.25
N ASN A 126 -12.02 9.85 -4.38
CA ASN A 126 -10.78 9.91 -5.15
C ASN A 126 -9.66 10.59 -4.37
N VAL A 127 -9.97 11.70 -3.69
CA VAL A 127 -9.03 12.41 -2.81
C VAL A 127 -8.60 11.49 -1.66
N TYR A 128 -9.56 10.82 -1.01
CA TYR A 128 -9.27 9.91 0.08
C TYR A 128 -8.35 8.75 -0.37
N ALA A 129 -8.66 8.11 -1.50
CA ALA A 129 -7.85 7.01 -2.03
C ALA A 129 -6.41 7.45 -2.34
N ALA A 130 -6.26 8.63 -2.96
CA ALA A 130 -4.94 9.19 -3.25
C ALA A 130 -4.14 9.51 -1.98
N GLN A 131 -4.78 10.12 -0.98
CA GLN A 131 -4.14 10.41 0.31
C GLN A 131 -3.70 9.13 1.03
N LYS A 132 -4.53 8.07 0.99
CA LYS A 132 -4.19 6.80 1.62
C LYS A 132 -3.08 6.06 0.89
N GLN A 133 -3.00 6.19 -0.42
CA GLN A 133 -1.86 5.66 -1.17
C GLN A 133 -0.54 6.35 -0.81
N GLN A 134 -0.58 7.67 -0.64
CA GLN A 134 0.59 8.43 -0.17
C GLN A 134 0.98 8.02 1.26
N GLU A 135 0.01 7.87 2.16
CA GLU A 135 0.25 7.43 3.54
C GLU A 135 0.97 6.08 3.60
N ILE A 136 0.61 5.12 2.73
CA ILE A 136 1.30 3.83 2.62
C ILE A 136 2.77 4.03 2.22
N GLN A 137 3.04 4.89 1.26
CA GLN A 137 4.41 5.18 0.82
C GLN A 137 5.24 5.85 1.93
N GLU A 138 4.65 6.79 2.65
CA GLU A 138 5.29 7.46 3.78
C GLU A 138 5.63 6.46 4.90
N GLU A 139 4.71 5.54 5.24
CA GLU A 139 4.96 4.49 6.24
C GLU A 139 6.11 3.55 5.84
N GLN A 140 6.20 3.19 4.56
CA GLN A 140 7.32 2.39 4.06
C GLN A 140 8.65 3.12 4.21
N VAL A 141 8.70 4.41 3.93
CA VAL A 141 9.90 5.24 4.12
C VAL A 141 10.25 5.33 5.61
N VAL A 142 9.27 5.55 6.47
CA VAL A 142 9.48 5.59 7.94
C VAL A 142 10.03 4.26 8.44
N MET A 143 9.47 3.14 7.99
CA MET A 143 9.96 1.80 8.33
C MET A 143 11.43 1.61 7.93
N MET A 144 11.79 1.99 6.69
CA MET A 144 13.16 1.85 6.20
C MET A 144 14.14 2.76 6.97
N ASN A 145 13.73 3.98 7.33
CA ASN A 145 14.54 4.88 8.13
C ASN A 145 14.77 4.33 9.54
N GLN A 146 13.74 3.82 10.20
CA GLN A 146 13.87 3.21 11.54
C GLN A 146 14.81 2.00 11.53
N LEU A 147 14.71 1.16 10.48
CA LEU A 147 15.60 0.03 10.31
C LEU A 147 17.05 0.50 10.05
N GLY A 148 17.23 1.50 9.20
CA GLY A 148 18.55 2.10 8.94
C GLY A 148 19.20 2.68 10.19
N ASP A 149 18.44 3.39 11.01
CA ASP A 149 18.91 3.96 12.28
C ASP A 149 19.30 2.86 13.29
N ALA A 150 18.52 1.77 13.36
CA ALA A 150 18.84 0.64 14.22
C ALA A 150 20.13 -0.06 13.77
N ILE A 151 20.31 -0.30 12.48
CA ILE A 151 21.53 -0.89 11.90
C ILE A 151 22.73 0.02 12.19
N LYS A 152 22.59 1.32 11.94
CA LYS A 152 23.65 2.31 12.21
C LYS A 152 24.06 2.29 13.68
N THR A 153 23.09 2.33 14.59
CA THR A 153 23.35 2.31 16.02
C THR A 153 24.07 1.03 16.47
N PHE A 154 23.70 -0.11 15.88
CA PHE A 154 24.39 -1.37 16.13
C PHE A 154 25.85 -1.33 15.63
N LEU A 155 26.07 -0.84 14.41
CA LEU A 155 27.40 -0.77 13.81
C LEU A 155 28.32 0.20 14.57
N ASP A 156 27.78 1.33 15.03
CA ASP A 156 28.54 2.30 15.85
C ASP A 156 29.02 1.63 17.13
N LYS A 157 28.15 0.92 17.86
CA LYS A 157 28.52 0.17 19.07
C LYS A 157 29.51 -0.95 18.78
N TYR A 158 29.29 -1.71 17.71
CA TYR A 158 30.19 -2.79 17.32
C TYR A 158 31.60 -2.29 17.04
N ASN A 159 31.72 -1.13 16.37
CA ASN A 159 33.00 -0.51 16.09
C ASN A 159 33.69 0.00 17.38
N GLU A 160 32.94 0.55 18.34
CA GLU A 160 33.49 0.98 19.62
C GLU A 160 34.03 -0.20 20.45
N GLU A 161 33.36 -1.36 20.38
CA GLU A 161 33.79 -2.56 21.15
C GLU A 161 34.98 -3.29 20.51
N LYS A 162 35.22 -3.10 19.21
CA LYS A 162 36.25 -3.80 18.44
C LYS A 162 37.51 -2.97 18.14
N GLN A 163 37.52 -1.67 18.52
CA GLN A 163 38.74 -0.84 18.55
C GLN A 163 39.53 -1.12 19.84
#